data_4b8a229efd2a044ce25f91eede92c93c
#
_entry.id   4b8a229efd2a044ce25f91eede92c93c
#
_cell.length_a   1.000
_cell.length_b   1.000
_cell.length_c   1.000
_cell.angle_alpha   90.00
_cell.angle_beta   90.00
_cell.angle_gamma   90.00
#
_symmetry.space_group_name_H-M   'P 1'
#
loop_
_entity.id
_entity.type
_entity.pdbx_description
1 polymer ?
#
loop_
_entity_poly.entity_id
_entity_poly.type
_entity_poly.pdbx_seq_one_letter_code
_entity_poly.pdbx_strand_id
1 'polypeptide(L)'
;PFFEVYYMKSNTIAAIATPMTNSGIGIIRISGDEALDIIEKVFKPKKKDKKIKDVKTYTAHYGHVYDESTLLDECIVLVMKGPHSYTAEDVVEINCHGGVVVMKKVLEAVFKAGATPAEPGEFTKRAFLNGRIDLSEAEAVMDLIQSKNEFAMSTSLKQLEGALGKKITEIRKQIIHSVAFIESALDDPEHYSVDGFSDELKDQVEVIINQLNEFLENADNGRILKEGIQTVIVGKPNAGKSSVLNVLLGEERAIVTDIAGTTRDTLEESIQIKGIPLNIIDTAGIRDTNDLIEKIGVDKAKDLLTKADLVLYVVDTSDPLTKDDEEIMELIEDKQTIVLLNKADLDQVVKVSDLKEKGFEQIVQISAKEQT
;
A
#
# COMPACT_ATOMS: atom_id res chain seq x y z
N PRO A 1 22.77 -15.28 -25.05
CA PRO A 1 23.56 -14.08 -24.86
C PRO A 1 23.47 -13.72 -23.41
N PHE A 2 24.59 -13.88 -22.71
CA PHE A 2 24.78 -13.52 -21.33
C PHE A 2 24.56 -12.02 -21.19
N PHE A 3 23.62 -11.59 -20.37
CA PHE A 3 23.65 -10.25 -19.82
C PHE A 3 24.89 -10.20 -18.91
N GLU A 4 25.96 -9.57 -19.37
CA GLU A 4 26.98 -9.03 -18.50
C GLU A 4 26.28 -7.98 -17.61
N VAL A 5 25.98 -8.37 -16.38
CA VAL A 5 25.62 -7.40 -15.34
C VAL A 5 26.87 -6.55 -15.15
N TYR A 6 26.90 -5.39 -15.76
CA TYR A 6 27.86 -4.35 -15.42
C TYR A 6 27.65 -4.06 -13.93
N TYR A 7 28.52 -4.59 -13.10
CA TYR A 7 28.72 -4.13 -11.73
C TYR A 7 29.17 -2.66 -11.81
N MET A 8 28.23 -1.75 -11.97
CA MET A 8 28.51 -0.36 -11.59
C MET A 8 28.77 -0.40 -10.09
N LYS A 9 30.03 -0.08 -9.71
CA LYS A 9 30.43 0.07 -8.30
C LYS A 9 29.41 1.02 -7.65
N SER A 10 28.43 0.45 -6.96
CA SER A 10 27.35 1.26 -6.38
C SER A 10 27.98 2.03 -5.22
N ASN A 11 27.78 3.34 -5.19
CA ASN A 11 28.24 4.16 -4.08
C ASN A 11 27.56 3.64 -2.79
N THR A 12 28.32 3.59 -1.70
CA THR A 12 27.73 3.29 -0.39
C THR A 12 26.79 4.41 0.01
N ILE A 13 25.56 4.07 0.29
CA ILE A 13 24.48 5.01 0.63
C ILE A 13 24.18 5.03 2.12
N ALA A 14 23.63 6.14 2.60
CA ALA A 14 23.11 6.25 3.96
C ALA A 14 21.84 7.11 4.02
N ALA A 15 20.97 6.78 4.95
CA ALA A 15 19.78 7.58 5.29
C ALA A 15 19.33 7.35 6.74
N ILE A 16 18.50 8.26 7.25
CA ILE A 16 17.74 8.05 8.47
C ILE A 16 16.58 7.09 8.13
N ALA A 17 16.52 5.97 8.84
CA ALA A 17 15.55 4.90 8.60
C ALA A 17 14.31 4.95 9.52
N THR A 18 14.27 5.91 10.46
CA THR A 18 13.15 6.17 11.38
C THR A 18 12.50 7.52 11.09
N PRO A 19 11.26 7.78 11.52
CA PRO A 19 10.65 9.09 11.38
C PRO A 19 11.49 10.22 11.99
N MET A 20 11.51 11.38 11.34
CA MET A 20 12.24 12.59 11.79
C MET A 20 11.47 13.34 12.87
N THR A 21 11.12 12.67 13.96
CA THR A 21 10.44 13.23 15.14
C THR A 21 11.26 12.92 16.39
N ASN A 22 11.06 13.68 17.47
CA ASN A 22 11.72 13.38 18.75
C ASN A 22 11.21 12.04 19.30
N SER A 23 12.10 11.08 19.38
CA SER A 23 11.83 9.71 19.85
C SER A 23 12.98 9.21 20.73
N GLY A 24 12.79 8.08 21.41
CA GLY A 24 13.86 7.48 22.24
C GLY A 24 15.02 6.94 21.40
N ILE A 25 14.76 6.47 20.17
CA ILE A 25 15.76 5.87 19.27
C ILE A 25 15.58 6.42 17.86
N GLY A 26 16.71 6.73 17.21
CA GLY A 26 16.81 7.02 15.79
C GLY A 26 17.80 6.07 15.13
N ILE A 27 17.52 5.64 13.90
CA ILE A 27 18.34 4.69 13.15
C ILE A 27 18.88 5.37 11.89
N ILE A 28 20.21 5.36 11.73
CA ILE A 28 20.88 5.68 10.48
C ILE A 28 21.33 4.38 9.85
N ARG A 29 20.87 4.09 8.62
CA ARG A 29 21.26 2.90 7.87
C ARG A 29 22.28 3.26 6.80
N ILE A 30 23.32 2.44 6.68
CA ILE A 30 24.39 2.52 5.69
C ILE A 30 24.35 1.21 4.90
N SER A 31 24.44 1.25 3.58
CA SER A 31 24.49 0.05 2.72
C SER A 31 25.46 0.22 1.56
N GLY A 32 26.25 -0.79 1.29
CA GLY A 32 27.21 -0.85 0.19
C GLY A 32 28.58 -1.39 0.60
N ASP A 33 29.46 -1.52 -0.37
CA ASP A 33 30.78 -2.17 -0.22
C ASP A 33 31.69 -1.48 0.83
N GLU A 34 31.53 -0.16 1.02
CA GLU A 34 32.32 0.63 1.96
C GLU A 34 31.63 0.84 3.33
N ALA A 35 30.46 0.19 3.57
CA ALA A 35 29.69 0.40 4.79
C ALA A 35 30.50 0.13 6.08
N LEU A 36 31.31 -0.93 6.07
CA LEU A 36 32.18 -1.30 7.19
C LEU A 36 33.38 -0.35 7.33
N ASP A 37 33.87 0.20 6.23
CA ASP A 37 34.96 1.21 6.27
C ASP A 37 34.48 2.54 6.82
N ILE A 38 33.28 2.94 6.44
CA ILE A 38 32.64 4.18 6.88
C ILE A 38 32.36 4.12 8.38
N ILE A 39 31.75 3.02 8.86
CA ILE A 39 31.45 2.90 10.29
C ILE A 39 32.71 2.90 11.16
N GLU A 40 33.81 2.30 10.72
CA GLU A 40 35.07 2.33 11.47
C GLU A 40 35.66 3.73 11.64
N LYS A 41 35.41 4.66 10.72
CA LYS A 41 35.88 6.06 10.82
C LYS A 41 35.10 6.86 11.85
N VAL A 42 33.76 6.56 12.00
CA VAL A 42 32.87 7.40 12.83
C VAL A 42 32.52 6.75 14.18
N PHE A 43 32.72 5.44 14.35
CA PHE A 43 32.29 4.71 15.53
C PHE A 43 33.47 4.13 16.31
N LYS A 44 33.48 4.33 17.60
CA LYS A 44 34.46 3.73 18.53
C LYS A 44 33.76 2.78 19.50
N PRO A 45 33.94 1.45 19.37
CA PRO A 45 33.37 0.50 20.30
C PRO A 45 33.97 0.68 21.71
N LYS A 46 33.14 0.46 22.73
CA LYS A 46 33.61 0.56 24.14
C LYS A 46 34.72 -0.47 24.44
N LYS A 47 34.70 -1.61 23.78
CA LYS A 47 35.77 -2.62 23.85
C LYS A 47 36.89 -2.23 22.90
N LYS A 48 38.00 -1.69 23.45
CA LYS A 48 39.07 -0.98 22.73
C LYS A 48 39.80 -1.76 21.63
N ASP A 49 39.81 -3.12 21.68
CA ASP A 49 40.56 -3.94 20.72
C ASP A 49 39.65 -4.55 19.62
N LYS A 50 38.42 -4.08 19.47
CA LYS A 50 37.46 -4.62 18.54
C LYS A 50 37.34 -3.78 17.28
N LYS A 51 37.70 -4.38 16.14
CA LYS A 51 37.47 -3.77 14.83
C LYS A 51 36.10 -4.21 14.32
N ILE A 52 35.30 -3.29 13.83
CA ILE A 52 33.95 -3.58 13.33
C ILE A 52 34.00 -4.39 12.04
N LYS A 53 35.02 -4.24 11.22
CA LYS A 53 35.24 -5.06 10.02
C LYS A 53 35.39 -6.55 10.31
N ASP A 54 35.93 -6.92 11.46
CA ASP A 54 36.26 -8.31 11.81
C ASP A 54 35.13 -9.03 12.55
N VAL A 55 34.02 -8.36 12.84
CA VAL A 55 32.90 -8.95 13.58
C VAL A 55 32.07 -9.86 12.69
N LYS A 56 31.35 -10.80 13.31
CA LYS A 56 30.37 -11.65 12.62
C LYS A 56 29.15 -10.82 12.20
N THR A 57 28.48 -11.27 11.13
CA THR A 57 27.18 -10.74 10.76
C THR A 57 26.16 -10.92 11.91
N TYR A 58 25.12 -10.08 11.94
CA TYR A 58 24.06 -10.07 12.98
C TYR A 58 24.59 -9.87 14.39
N THR A 59 25.57 -8.99 14.55
CA THR A 59 26.12 -8.64 15.88
C THR A 59 25.93 -7.17 16.19
N ALA A 60 25.59 -6.89 17.45
CA ALA A 60 25.39 -5.57 17.99
C ALA A 60 26.62 -5.12 18.83
N HIS A 61 27.00 -3.87 18.70
CA HIS A 61 28.19 -3.30 19.33
C HIS A 61 27.85 -1.96 19.97
N TYR A 62 28.05 -1.89 21.27
CA TYR A 62 27.90 -0.67 22.05
C TYR A 62 29.16 0.18 21.97
N GLY A 63 28.97 1.48 21.79
CA GLY A 63 30.08 2.45 21.71
C GLY A 63 29.61 3.88 21.50
N HIS A 64 30.46 4.70 20.88
CA HIS A 64 30.22 6.12 20.68
C HIS A 64 30.46 6.51 19.23
N VAL A 65 29.62 7.40 18.69
CA VAL A 65 29.81 8.03 17.37
C VAL A 65 30.49 9.37 17.51
N TYR A 66 31.42 9.65 16.61
CA TYR A 66 32.19 10.86 16.55
C TYR A 66 32.13 11.51 15.17
N ASP A 67 32.19 12.85 15.15
CA ASP A 67 32.58 13.63 13.97
C ASP A 67 34.02 14.10 14.25
N GLU A 68 35.00 13.49 13.59
CA GLU A 68 36.41 13.64 13.88
C GLU A 68 36.77 13.38 15.37
N SER A 69 36.96 14.42 16.18
CA SER A 69 37.24 14.33 17.62
C SER A 69 36.02 14.63 18.50
N THR A 70 34.91 15.12 17.90
CA THR A 70 33.73 15.56 18.64
C THR A 70 32.81 14.36 18.90
N LEU A 71 32.52 14.06 20.15
CA LEU A 71 31.54 13.07 20.54
C LEU A 71 30.15 13.56 20.16
N LEU A 72 29.44 12.78 19.34
CA LEU A 72 28.07 13.09 18.91
C LEU A 72 27.03 12.38 19.78
N ASP A 73 27.23 11.08 20.01
CA ASP A 73 26.26 10.28 20.76
C ASP A 73 26.87 8.96 21.25
N GLU A 74 26.19 8.36 22.22
CA GLU A 74 26.37 6.99 22.69
C GLU A 74 25.33 6.11 22.00
N CYS A 75 25.75 5.02 21.36
CA CYS A 75 24.87 4.25 20.47
C CYS A 75 25.18 2.77 20.41
N ILE A 76 24.29 2.03 19.78
CA ILE A 76 24.48 0.62 19.40
C ILE A 76 24.59 0.55 17.87
N VAL A 77 25.65 -0.09 17.38
CA VAL A 77 25.83 -0.38 15.97
C VAL A 77 25.50 -1.85 15.71
N LEU A 78 24.59 -2.11 14.77
CA LEU A 78 24.24 -3.42 14.26
C LEU A 78 24.95 -3.63 12.93
N VAL A 79 25.61 -4.79 12.77
CA VAL A 79 26.36 -5.14 11.55
C VAL A 79 25.72 -6.35 10.88
N MET A 80 25.41 -6.21 9.59
CA MET A 80 24.86 -7.25 8.72
C MET A 80 25.72 -7.32 7.46
N LYS A 81 26.45 -8.42 7.28
CA LYS A 81 27.33 -8.59 6.11
C LYS A 81 26.60 -9.27 4.98
N GLY A 82 26.86 -8.80 3.76
CA GLY A 82 26.37 -9.43 2.56
C GLY A 82 26.83 -10.90 2.40
N PRO A 83 25.99 -11.76 1.77
CA PRO A 83 24.65 -11.48 1.26
C PRO A 83 23.53 -11.51 2.34
N HIS A 84 23.87 -11.74 3.60
CA HIS A 84 22.92 -11.89 4.72
C HIS A 84 22.58 -10.51 5.34
N SER A 85 21.92 -9.65 4.54
CA SER A 85 21.48 -8.31 4.93
C SER A 85 20.17 -7.94 4.21
N TYR A 86 19.63 -6.76 4.48
CA TYR A 86 18.41 -6.29 3.80
C TYR A 86 18.63 -6.06 2.30
N THR A 87 19.75 -5.48 1.91
CA THR A 87 20.07 -5.16 0.50
C THR A 87 20.92 -6.22 -0.20
N ALA A 88 21.29 -7.30 0.51
CA ALA A 88 22.32 -8.26 0.13
C ALA A 88 23.74 -7.67 0.00
N GLU A 89 23.94 -6.40 0.32
CA GLU A 89 25.24 -5.72 0.48
C GLU A 89 25.66 -5.75 1.96
N ASP A 90 26.85 -5.21 2.28
CA ASP A 90 27.19 -4.92 3.68
C ASP A 90 26.28 -3.79 4.20
N VAL A 91 25.57 -4.04 5.29
CA VAL A 91 24.67 -3.09 5.92
C VAL A 91 25.07 -2.84 7.36
N VAL A 92 25.07 -1.56 7.74
CA VAL A 92 25.31 -1.14 9.13
C VAL A 92 24.18 -0.22 9.57
N GLU A 93 23.64 -0.47 10.75
CA GLU A 93 22.66 0.41 11.40
C GLU A 93 23.25 1.02 12.67
N ILE A 94 23.21 2.35 12.76
CA ILE A 94 23.59 3.13 13.93
C ILE A 94 22.30 3.48 14.68
N ASN A 95 22.08 2.83 15.82
CA ASN A 95 20.95 3.10 16.70
C ASN A 95 21.38 4.14 17.73
N CYS A 96 21.12 5.40 17.44
CA CYS A 96 21.43 6.56 18.27
C CYS A 96 20.20 7.09 19.00
N HIS A 97 20.33 8.13 19.83
CA HIS A 97 19.18 8.82 20.38
C HIS A 97 18.36 9.51 19.27
N GLY A 98 17.04 9.40 19.37
CA GLY A 98 16.09 9.84 18.31
C GLY A 98 15.80 11.34 18.28
N GLY A 99 16.67 12.18 18.83
CA GLY A 99 16.57 13.63 18.67
C GLY A 99 16.91 14.05 17.24
N VAL A 100 16.09 14.91 16.63
CA VAL A 100 16.26 15.36 15.23
C VAL A 100 17.67 15.92 14.98
N VAL A 101 18.23 16.68 15.93
CA VAL A 101 19.58 17.27 15.81
C VAL A 101 20.65 16.19 15.87
N VAL A 102 20.51 15.21 16.78
CA VAL A 102 21.47 14.11 16.93
C VAL A 102 21.49 13.27 15.66
N MET A 103 20.33 12.82 15.16
CA MET A 103 20.25 12.03 13.93
C MET A 103 20.86 12.74 12.72
N LYS A 104 20.60 14.06 12.56
CA LYS A 104 21.20 14.85 11.48
C LYS A 104 22.73 14.90 11.62
N LYS A 105 23.26 15.14 12.83
CA LYS A 105 24.70 15.21 13.07
C LYS A 105 25.40 13.87 12.83
N VAL A 106 24.79 12.76 13.25
CA VAL A 106 25.33 11.42 12.98
C VAL A 106 25.32 11.12 11.47
N LEU A 107 24.23 11.46 10.76
CA LEU A 107 24.15 11.29 9.31
C LEU A 107 25.19 12.16 8.57
N GLU A 108 25.39 13.42 8.98
CA GLU A 108 26.43 14.31 8.44
C GLU A 108 27.84 13.69 8.61
N ALA A 109 28.13 13.11 9.79
CA ALA A 109 29.43 12.45 10.04
C ALA A 109 29.59 11.21 9.11
N VAL A 110 28.55 10.45 8.88
CA VAL A 110 28.55 9.31 7.95
C VAL A 110 28.81 9.76 6.51
N PHE A 111 28.22 10.88 6.07
CA PHE A 111 28.49 11.45 4.74
C PHE A 111 29.92 11.95 4.60
N LYS A 112 30.44 12.65 5.60
CA LYS A 112 31.86 13.07 5.63
C LYS A 112 32.84 11.89 5.59
N ALA A 113 32.43 10.73 6.15
CA ALA A 113 33.21 9.50 6.11
C ALA A 113 33.21 8.79 4.76
N GLY A 114 32.32 9.19 3.82
CA GLY A 114 32.32 8.72 2.43
C GLY A 114 31.00 8.14 1.94
N ALA A 115 29.93 8.10 2.73
CA ALA A 115 28.62 7.71 2.25
C ALA A 115 27.96 8.81 1.40
N THR A 116 27.06 8.42 0.50
CA THR A 116 26.20 9.34 -0.26
C THR A 116 24.76 9.25 0.24
N PRO A 117 23.94 10.30 0.10
CA PRO A 117 22.53 10.24 0.46
C PRO A 117 21.79 9.17 -0.36
N ALA A 118 20.97 8.35 0.31
CA ALA A 118 20.08 7.41 -0.36
C ALA A 118 18.88 8.14 -0.96
N GLU A 119 18.44 7.69 -2.13
CA GLU A 119 17.16 8.09 -2.71
C GLU A 119 15.97 7.44 -1.96
N PRO A 120 14.75 8.00 -2.04
CA PRO A 120 13.57 7.33 -1.52
C PRO A 120 13.40 5.91 -2.10
N GLY A 121 13.25 4.92 -1.20
CA GLY A 121 13.10 3.51 -1.61
C GLY A 121 14.39 2.80 -2.07
N GLU A 122 15.55 3.47 -2.05
CA GLU A 122 16.80 2.92 -2.64
C GLU A 122 17.27 1.62 -1.96
N PHE A 123 17.09 1.45 -0.67
CA PHE A 123 17.45 0.20 0.01
C PHE A 123 16.63 -0.98 -0.53
N THR A 124 15.33 -0.81 -0.74
CA THR A 124 14.46 -1.84 -1.31
C THR A 124 14.76 -2.09 -2.78
N LYS A 125 15.04 -1.02 -3.54
CA LYS A 125 15.51 -1.12 -4.93
C LYS A 125 16.80 -1.95 -5.04
N ARG A 126 17.77 -1.76 -4.13
CA ARG A 126 19.00 -2.56 -4.09
C ARG A 126 18.74 -4.02 -3.71
N ALA A 127 17.84 -4.27 -2.75
CA ALA A 127 17.43 -5.62 -2.41
C ALA A 127 16.85 -6.37 -3.62
N PHE A 128 16.06 -5.68 -4.45
CA PHE A 128 15.53 -6.21 -5.72
C PHE A 128 16.64 -6.42 -6.77
N LEU A 129 17.48 -5.41 -7.01
CA LEU A 129 18.57 -5.50 -8.01
C LEU A 129 19.58 -6.59 -7.66
N ASN A 130 19.85 -6.82 -6.39
CA ASN A 130 20.73 -7.87 -5.89
C ASN A 130 20.04 -9.26 -5.81
N GLY A 131 18.79 -9.38 -6.26
CA GLY A 131 18.06 -10.65 -6.34
C GLY A 131 17.63 -11.23 -4.98
N ARG A 132 17.64 -10.42 -3.91
CA ARG A 132 17.15 -10.86 -2.60
C ARG A 132 15.62 -10.95 -2.55
N ILE A 133 14.95 -10.02 -3.20
CA ILE A 133 13.49 -9.95 -3.30
C ILE A 133 13.10 -9.77 -4.78
N ASP A 134 11.90 -10.21 -5.14
CA ASP A 134 11.30 -9.93 -6.43
C ASP A 134 10.54 -8.59 -6.44
N LEU A 135 9.97 -8.20 -7.59
CA LEU A 135 9.27 -6.93 -7.72
C LEU A 135 8.00 -6.90 -6.87
N SER A 136 7.27 -8.01 -6.78
CA SER A 136 6.05 -8.10 -5.98
C SER A 136 6.33 -8.02 -4.48
N GLU A 137 7.44 -8.61 -4.04
CA GLU A 137 7.94 -8.49 -2.66
C GLU A 137 8.40 -7.06 -2.36
N ALA A 138 9.03 -6.37 -3.34
CA ALA A 138 9.45 -4.99 -3.18
C ALA A 138 8.24 -4.03 -3.02
N GLU A 139 7.17 -4.23 -3.77
CA GLU A 139 5.90 -3.50 -3.61
C GLU A 139 5.27 -3.80 -2.24
N ALA A 140 5.27 -5.07 -1.83
CA ALA A 140 4.71 -5.50 -0.55
C ALA A 140 5.36 -4.83 0.66
N VAL A 141 6.64 -4.43 0.59
CA VAL A 141 7.32 -3.66 1.65
C VAL A 141 6.60 -2.32 1.88
N MET A 142 6.30 -1.58 0.80
CA MET A 142 5.62 -0.29 0.91
C MET A 142 4.18 -0.47 1.37
N ASP A 143 3.49 -1.48 0.84
CA ASP A 143 2.12 -1.82 1.22
C ASP A 143 1.99 -2.17 2.69
N LEU A 144 2.96 -2.92 3.24
CA LEU A 144 3.00 -3.27 4.65
C LEU A 144 3.21 -2.04 5.54
N ILE A 145 4.09 -1.12 5.12
CA ILE A 145 4.35 0.13 5.84
C ILE A 145 3.11 1.04 5.84
N GLN A 146 2.35 1.06 4.74
CA GLN A 146 1.17 1.92 4.55
C GLN A 146 -0.14 1.24 4.95
N SER A 147 -0.11 -0.01 5.38
CA SER A 147 -1.33 -0.76 5.71
C SER A 147 -2.13 -0.07 6.81
N LYS A 148 -3.43 0.15 6.54
CA LYS A 148 -4.35 0.84 7.45
C LYS A 148 -5.28 -0.13 8.21
N ASN A 149 -5.25 -1.41 7.87
CA ASN A 149 -6.08 -2.43 8.49
C ASN A 149 -5.38 -3.81 8.51
N GLU A 150 -5.91 -4.73 9.31
CA GLU A 150 -5.34 -6.08 9.50
C GLU A 150 -5.36 -6.92 8.21
N PHE A 151 -6.36 -6.73 7.34
CA PHE A 151 -6.43 -7.43 6.05
C PHE A 151 -5.31 -6.98 5.11
N ALA A 152 -5.11 -5.66 4.97
CA ALA A 152 -4.02 -5.10 4.18
C ALA A 152 -2.67 -5.60 4.70
N MET A 153 -2.44 -5.54 6.01
CA MET A 153 -1.23 -6.04 6.65
C MET A 153 -1.01 -7.54 6.35
N SER A 154 -2.03 -8.37 6.56
CA SER A 154 -1.94 -9.82 6.34
C SER A 154 -1.67 -10.17 4.87
N THR A 155 -2.30 -9.44 3.94
CA THR A 155 -2.11 -9.64 2.50
C THR A 155 -0.70 -9.24 2.08
N SER A 156 -0.23 -8.07 2.54
CA SER A 156 1.13 -7.60 2.25
C SER A 156 2.20 -8.52 2.84
N LEU A 157 1.98 -9.08 4.02
CA LEU A 157 2.88 -10.10 4.59
C LEU A 157 2.97 -11.36 3.73
N LYS A 158 1.84 -11.90 3.26
CA LYS A 158 1.82 -13.05 2.35
C LYS A 158 2.54 -12.77 1.03
N GLN A 159 2.36 -11.55 0.50
CA GLN A 159 3.04 -11.12 -0.71
C GLN A 159 4.54 -10.98 -0.48
N LEU A 160 4.97 -10.43 0.67
CA LEU A 160 6.37 -10.33 1.08
C LEU A 160 7.04 -11.71 1.30
N GLU A 161 6.26 -12.74 1.65
CA GLU A 161 6.70 -14.14 1.71
C GLU A 161 6.81 -14.81 0.32
N GLY A 162 6.58 -14.06 -0.75
CA GLY A 162 6.70 -14.51 -2.14
C GLY A 162 5.54 -15.39 -2.62
N ALA A 163 4.34 -15.24 -2.07
CA ALA A 163 3.20 -16.09 -2.43
C ALA A 163 2.86 -16.00 -3.92
N LEU A 164 2.87 -14.81 -4.52
CA LEU A 164 2.61 -14.59 -5.94
C LEU A 164 3.79 -15.12 -6.79
N GLY A 165 5.02 -14.76 -6.42
CA GLY A 165 6.23 -15.19 -7.14
C GLY A 165 6.36 -16.71 -7.22
N LYS A 166 6.00 -17.45 -6.15
CA LYS A 166 5.98 -18.92 -6.15
C LYS A 166 4.97 -19.48 -7.16
N LYS A 167 3.77 -18.94 -7.20
CA LYS A 167 2.72 -19.38 -8.15
C LYS A 167 3.10 -19.10 -9.60
N ILE A 168 3.61 -17.92 -9.90
CA ILE A 168 4.12 -17.56 -11.24
C ILE A 168 5.29 -18.46 -11.65
N THR A 169 6.20 -18.74 -10.71
CA THR A 169 7.33 -19.64 -10.96
C THR A 169 6.86 -21.05 -11.31
N GLU A 170 5.82 -21.55 -10.65
CA GLU A 170 5.25 -22.87 -10.93
C GLU A 170 4.61 -22.93 -12.32
N ILE A 171 3.81 -21.93 -12.69
CA ILE A 171 3.25 -21.82 -14.05
C ILE A 171 4.36 -21.76 -15.09
N ARG A 172 5.40 -20.94 -14.84
CA ARG A 172 6.55 -20.84 -15.74
C ARG A 172 7.26 -22.18 -15.92
N LYS A 173 7.45 -22.97 -14.87
CA LYS A 173 8.05 -24.30 -14.95
C LYS A 173 7.23 -25.23 -15.82
N GLN A 174 5.90 -25.24 -15.71
CA GLN A 174 5.00 -26.05 -16.53
C GLN A 174 5.15 -25.68 -18.01
N ILE A 175 5.15 -24.40 -18.34
CA ILE A 175 5.35 -23.92 -19.72
C ILE A 175 6.72 -24.33 -20.26
N ILE A 176 7.80 -24.11 -19.48
CA ILE A 176 9.15 -24.48 -19.88
C ILE A 176 9.27 -26.00 -20.12
N HIS A 177 8.62 -26.82 -19.28
CA HIS A 177 8.62 -28.27 -19.46
C HIS A 177 7.98 -28.67 -20.78
N SER A 178 6.83 -28.08 -21.15
CA SER A 178 6.17 -28.33 -22.42
C SER A 178 7.01 -27.86 -23.62
N VAL A 179 7.67 -26.70 -23.52
CA VAL A 179 8.58 -26.20 -24.56
C VAL A 179 9.79 -27.14 -24.72
N ALA A 180 10.41 -27.58 -23.64
CA ALA A 180 11.57 -28.49 -23.67
C ALA A 180 11.19 -29.84 -24.27
N PHE A 181 9.99 -30.35 -24.01
CA PHE A 181 9.48 -31.57 -24.63
C PHE A 181 9.34 -31.40 -26.14
N ILE A 182 8.75 -30.30 -26.61
CA ILE A 182 8.60 -30.00 -28.04
C ILE A 182 9.98 -29.93 -28.73
N GLU A 183 10.93 -29.21 -28.11
CA GLU A 183 12.31 -29.10 -28.65
C GLU A 183 12.97 -30.47 -28.72
N SER A 184 12.85 -31.31 -27.70
CA SER A 184 13.41 -32.66 -27.69
C SER A 184 12.79 -33.55 -28.78
N ALA A 185 11.47 -33.43 -28.98
CA ALA A 185 10.77 -34.21 -30.01
C ALA A 185 11.11 -33.75 -31.44
N LEU A 186 11.47 -32.47 -31.62
CA LEU A 186 11.96 -31.95 -32.92
C LEU A 186 13.38 -32.40 -33.21
N ASP A 187 14.23 -32.44 -32.18
CA ASP A 187 15.65 -32.83 -32.32
C ASP A 187 15.82 -34.35 -32.50
N ASP A 188 15.01 -35.17 -31.83
CA ASP A 188 15.10 -36.63 -31.84
C ASP A 188 13.71 -37.29 -31.99
N PRO A 189 13.07 -37.20 -33.17
CA PRO A 189 11.74 -37.72 -33.41
C PRO A 189 11.62 -39.24 -33.36
N GLU A 190 12.73 -39.96 -33.36
CA GLU A 190 12.75 -41.44 -33.26
C GLU A 190 12.51 -41.92 -31.83
N HIS A 191 12.89 -41.11 -30.82
CA HIS A 191 12.78 -41.44 -29.40
C HIS A 191 11.65 -40.69 -28.68
N TYR A 192 11.20 -39.55 -29.22
CA TYR A 192 10.13 -38.71 -28.64
C TYR A 192 8.94 -38.64 -29.61
N SER A 193 7.84 -39.31 -29.27
CA SER A 193 6.59 -39.19 -30.04
C SER A 193 5.79 -37.97 -29.58
N VAL A 194 5.29 -37.21 -30.55
CA VAL A 194 4.35 -36.12 -30.32
C VAL A 194 2.87 -36.54 -30.43
N ASP A 195 2.63 -37.86 -30.64
CA ASP A 195 1.25 -38.39 -30.76
C ASP A 195 0.48 -38.17 -29.47
N GLY A 196 -0.67 -37.48 -29.56
CA GLY A 196 -1.50 -37.11 -28.43
C GLY A 196 -1.01 -35.92 -27.60
N PHE A 197 0.24 -35.44 -27.80
CA PHE A 197 0.79 -34.32 -27.04
C PHE A 197 0.02 -33.00 -27.28
N SER A 198 -0.52 -32.81 -28.47
CA SER A 198 -1.33 -31.62 -28.80
C SER A 198 -2.55 -31.49 -27.89
N ASP A 199 -3.24 -32.61 -27.60
CA ASP A 199 -4.42 -32.60 -26.73
C ASP A 199 -4.01 -32.42 -25.26
N GLU A 200 -2.94 -33.08 -24.81
CA GLU A 200 -2.37 -32.91 -23.48
C GLU A 200 -1.90 -31.47 -23.22
N LEU A 201 -1.19 -30.87 -24.22
CA LEU A 201 -0.75 -29.47 -24.14
C LEU A 201 -1.94 -28.51 -24.06
N LYS A 202 -3.02 -28.77 -24.82
CA LYS A 202 -4.23 -27.97 -24.78
C LYS A 202 -4.86 -27.99 -23.39
N ASP A 203 -5.01 -29.18 -22.80
CA ASP A 203 -5.55 -29.32 -21.45
C ASP A 203 -4.68 -28.59 -20.41
N GLN A 204 -3.35 -28.70 -20.50
CA GLN A 204 -2.41 -27.99 -19.63
C GLN A 204 -2.54 -26.46 -19.77
N VAL A 205 -2.64 -25.95 -21.00
CA VAL A 205 -2.81 -24.51 -21.27
C VAL A 205 -4.15 -24.00 -20.72
N GLU A 206 -5.24 -24.77 -20.86
CA GLU A 206 -6.54 -24.42 -20.27
C GLU A 206 -6.48 -24.32 -18.74
N VAL A 207 -5.78 -25.24 -18.09
CA VAL A 207 -5.55 -25.18 -16.63
C VAL A 207 -4.78 -23.92 -16.25
N ILE A 208 -3.72 -23.58 -16.99
CA ILE A 208 -2.94 -22.38 -16.75
C ILE A 208 -3.77 -21.11 -16.95
N ILE A 209 -4.58 -21.05 -18.02
CA ILE A 209 -5.49 -19.92 -18.30
C ILE A 209 -6.47 -19.73 -17.13
N ASN A 210 -7.07 -20.81 -16.64
CA ASN A 210 -8.02 -20.76 -15.53
C ASN A 210 -7.33 -20.25 -14.23
N GLN A 211 -6.11 -20.69 -13.94
CA GLN A 211 -5.34 -20.19 -12.80
C GLN A 211 -5.03 -18.70 -12.91
N LEU A 212 -4.66 -18.23 -14.11
CA LEU A 212 -4.39 -16.80 -14.35
C LEU A 212 -5.67 -15.96 -14.25
N ASN A 213 -6.81 -16.46 -14.76
CA ASN A 213 -8.10 -15.78 -14.62
C ASN A 213 -8.54 -15.67 -13.16
N GLU A 214 -8.32 -16.72 -12.34
CA GLU A 214 -8.57 -16.66 -10.89
C GLU A 214 -7.77 -15.55 -10.20
N PHE A 215 -6.51 -15.33 -10.63
CA PHE A 215 -5.70 -14.23 -10.09
C PHE A 215 -6.26 -12.86 -10.48
N LEU A 216 -6.73 -12.70 -11.72
CA LEU A 216 -7.31 -11.46 -12.21
C LEU A 216 -8.63 -11.14 -11.51
N GLU A 217 -9.54 -12.11 -11.37
CA GLU A 217 -10.82 -11.93 -10.67
C GLU A 217 -10.63 -11.53 -9.19
N ASN A 218 -9.59 -12.04 -8.54
CA ASN A 218 -9.29 -11.69 -7.15
C ASN A 218 -8.51 -10.37 -7.00
N ALA A 219 -7.99 -9.78 -8.08
CA ALA A 219 -7.18 -8.56 -8.01
C ALA A 219 -8.02 -7.36 -7.52
N ASP A 220 -9.24 -7.17 -8.04
CA ASP A 220 -10.13 -6.07 -7.66
C ASP A 220 -10.59 -6.19 -6.20
N ASN A 221 -10.90 -7.40 -5.74
CA ASN A 221 -11.23 -7.67 -4.34
C ASN A 221 -10.05 -7.34 -3.41
N GLY A 222 -8.82 -7.68 -3.84
CA GLY A 222 -7.60 -7.35 -3.13
C GLY A 222 -7.38 -5.83 -2.99
N ARG A 223 -7.67 -5.05 -4.05
CA ARG A 223 -7.61 -3.60 -4.04
C ARG A 223 -8.57 -3.00 -3.02
N ILE A 224 -9.83 -3.42 -3.02
CA ILE A 224 -10.85 -2.94 -2.08
C ILE A 224 -10.45 -3.22 -0.63
N LEU A 225 -9.95 -4.42 -0.35
CA LEU A 225 -9.51 -4.79 1.00
C LEU A 225 -8.28 -3.99 1.47
N LYS A 226 -7.39 -3.62 0.55
CA LYS A 226 -6.15 -2.90 0.83
C LYS A 226 -6.38 -1.39 0.93
N GLU A 227 -7.01 -0.81 -0.08
CA GLU A 227 -7.17 0.63 -0.24
C GLU A 227 -8.46 1.14 0.41
N GLY A 228 -9.44 0.26 0.60
CA GLY A 228 -10.77 0.60 1.05
C GLY A 228 -11.73 0.88 -0.10
N ILE A 229 -12.99 1.08 0.24
CA ILE A 229 -14.09 1.35 -0.69
C ILE A 229 -14.19 2.86 -0.90
N GLN A 230 -13.92 3.33 -2.10
CA GLN A 230 -14.11 4.74 -2.47
C GLN A 230 -15.61 5.04 -2.53
N THR A 231 -16.09 5.86 -1.61
CA THR A 231 -17.53 6.06 -1.39
C THR A 231 -17.91 7.52 -1.58
N VAL A 232 -18.97 7.76 -2.34
CA VAL A 232 -19.57 9.09 -2.53
C VAL A 232 -20.96 9.12 -1.90
N ILE A 233 -21.26 10.19 -1.16
CA ILE A 233 -22.61 10.45 -0.61
C ILE A 233 -23.32 11.47 -1.49
N VAL A 234 -24.40 11.05 -2.13
CA VAL A 234 -25.22 11.90 -3.02
C VAL A 234 -26.66 12.02 -2.48
N GLY A 235 -27.37 13.02 -2.94
CA GLY A 235 -28.77 13.26 -2.59
C GLY A 235 -29.11 14.74 -2.70
N LYS A 236 -30.40 15.08 -2.78
CA LYS A 236 -30.85 16.46 -2.89
C LYS A 236 -30.48 17.31 -1.65
N PRO A 237 -30.59 18.65 -1.73
CA PRO A 237 -30.43 19.54 -0.59
C PRO A 237 -31.30 19.12 0.58
N ASN A 238 -30.79 19.22 1.79
CA ASN A 238 -31.49 18.91 3.04
C ASN A 238 -31.99 17.45 3.19
N ALA A 239 -31.61 16.51 2.31
CA ALA A 239 -31.90 15.08 2.48
C ALA A 239 -31.20 14.47 3.72
N GLY A 240 -30.23 15.18 4.31
CA GLY A 240 -29.55 14.75 5.52
C GLY A 240 -28.17 14.13 5.30
N LYS A 241 -27.52 14.41 4.16
CA LYS A 241 -26.17 13.92 3.82
C LYS A 241 -25.16 14.16 4.92
N SER A 242 -25.07 15.41 5.43
CA SER A 242 -24.15 15.78 6.52
C SER A 242 -24.47 15.06 7.82
N SER A 243 -25.76 14.79 8.09
CA SER A 243 -26.18 14.05 9.28
C SER A 243 -25.78 12.58 9.19
N VAL A 244 -25.96 11.96 8.02
CA VAL A 244 -25.51 10.59 7.74
C VAL A 244 -24.00 10.50 7.89
N LEU A 245 -23.24 11.42 7.29
CA LEU A 245 -21.78 11.48 7.42
C LEU A 245 -21.35 11.58 8.89
N ASN A 246 -21.97 12.47 9.68
CA ASN A 246 -21.64 12.65 11.09
C ASN A 246 -21.95 11.40 11.94
N VAL A 247 -23.02 10.67 11.63
CA VAL A 247 -23.34 9.39 12.31
C VAL A 247 -22.27 8.35 11.95
N LEU A 248 -21.94 8.20 10.68
CA LEU A 248 -20.89 7.27 10.23
C LEU A 248 -19.53 7.58 10.89
N LEU A 249 -19.17 8.86 11.02
CA LEU A 249 -17.92 9.28 11.67
C LEU A 249 -17.95 9.14 13.20
N GLY A 250 -19.15 9.14 13.81
CA GLY A 250 -19.33 9.08 15.26
C GLY A 250 -19.15 7.69 15.86
N GLU A 251 -19.47 6.63 15.12
CA GLU A 251 -19.48 5.25 15.65
C GLU A 251 -18.10 4.58 15.68
N GLU A 252 -17.20 4.87 14.73
CA GLU A 252 -15.83 4.34 14.77
C GLU A 252 -14.83 5.33 14.15
N ARG A 253 -14.25 6.20 14.94
CA ARG A 253 -13.11 7.01 14.46
C ARG A 253 -11.95 6.10 14.12
N ALA A 254 -11.70 5.91 12.84
CA ALA A 254 -10.39 5.45 12.38
C ALA A 254 -9.32 6.37 12.98
N ILE A 255 -8.26 5.77 13.50
CA ILE A 255 -7.07 6.51 13.93
C ILE A 255 -6.54 7.23 12.69
N VAL A 256 -6.89 8.50 12.52
CA VAL A 256 -6.26 9.37 11.54
C VAL A 256 -4.83 9.55 12.02
N THR A 257 -3.90 8.77 11.48
CA THR A 257 -2.49 9.07 11.63
C THR A 257 -2.21 10.25 10.72
N ASP A 258 -2.01 11.44 11.32
CA ASP A 258 -1.41 12.59 10.66
C ASP A 258 0.00 12.22 10.21
N ILE A 259 0.14 11.58 9.06
CA ILE A 259 1.42 11.47 8.37
C ILE A 259 1.61 12.80 7.66
N ALA A 260 2.34 13.70 8.30
CA ALA A 260 2.78 14.95 7.74
C ALA A 260 3.56 14.67 6.44
N GLY A 261 2.96 14.90 5.29
CA GLY A 261 3.63 14.78 3.99
C GLY A 261 2.80 14.32 2.81
N THR A 262 1.58 13.83 2.99
CA THR A 262 0.69 13.48 1.88
C THR A 262 -0.37 14.57 1.69
N THR A 263 0.02 15.62 0.98
CA THR A 263 -0.62 16.48 -0.05
C THR A 263 -2.10 16.86 0.06
N ARG A 264 -2.28 18.00 0.07
CA ARG A 264 -2.98 19.19 -0.53
C ARG A 264 -4.22 18.97 -1.41
N ASP A 265 -4.70 17.76 -1.72
CA ASP A 265 -5.87 17.61 -2.59
C ASP A 265 -6.87 16.64 -1.97
N THR A 266 -8.07 17.19 -1.63
CA THR A 266 -9.28 16.55 -1.10
C THR A 266 -9.20 16.07 0.36
N LEU A 267 -10.08 16.62 1.20
CA LEU A 267 -10.37 16.11 2.55
C LEU A 267 -11.13 14.77 2.40
N GLU A 268 -10.38 13.67 2.39
CA GLU A 268 -10.94 12.33 2.44
C GLU A 268 -11.07 11.92 3.92
N GLU A 269 -12.27 11.55 4.33
CA GLU A 269 -12.50 10.97 5.65
C GLU A 269 -12.65 9.45 5.49
N SER A 270 -11.89 8.69 6.28
CA SER A 270 -11.92 7.23 6.26
C SER A 270 -12.57 6.69 7.51
N ILE A 271 -13.51 5.79 7.34
CA ILE A 271 -14.27 5.11 8.40
C ILE A 271 -13.97 3.62 8.28
N GLN A 272 -13.78 2.91 9.38
CA GLN A 272 -13.63 1.45 9.33
C GLN A 272 -14.95 0.75 9.64
N ILE A 273 -15.44 -0.06 8.70
CA ILE A 273 -16.61 -0.92 8.90
C ILE A 273 -16.15 -2.38 8.87
N LYS A 274 -16.17 -3.04 10.04
CA LYS A 274 -15.70 -4.45 10.19
C LYS A 274 -14.29 -4.69 9.64
N GLY A 275 -13.39 -3.70 9.83
CA GLY A 275 -12.02 -3.79 9.38
C GLY A 275 -11.77 -3.42 7.91
N ILE A 276 -12.81 -3.05 7.16
CA ILE A 276 -12.69 -2.55 5.78
C ILE A 276 -12.79 -1.02 5.81
N PRO A 277 -11.81 -0.28 5.25
CA PRO A 277 -11.89 1.17 5.17
C PRO A 277 -12.97 1.60 4.17
N LEU A 278 -13.83 2.52 4.58
CA LEU A 278 -14.76 3.25 3.73
C LEU A 278 -14.23 4.68 3.59
N ASN A 279 -13.72 5.03 2.42
CA ASN A 279 -13.12 6.35 2.16
C ASN A 279 -14.17 7.26 1.54
N ILE A 280 -14.62 8.26 2.30
CA ILE A 280 -15.62 9.21 1.83
C ILE A 280 -14.95 10.31 1.02
N ILE A 281 -15.26 10.38 -0.28
CA ILE A 281 -14.69 11.37 -1.21
C ILE A 281 -15.50 12.67 -1.13
N ASP A 282 -14.79 13.82 -1.15
CA ASP A 282 -15.37 15.18 -1.19
C ASP A 282 -16.28 15.55 0.00
N THR A 283 -15.79 15.28 1.19
CA THR A 283 -16.49 15.66 2.45
C THR A 283 -16.70 17.17 2.59
N ALA A 284 -15.90 18.01 1.93
CA ALA A 284 -16.03 19.47 1.95
C ALA A 284 -17.35 19.94 1.33
N GLY A 285 -17.79 19.33 0.20
CA GLY A 285 -19.07 19.64 -0.42
C GLY A 285 -20.28 19.19 0.40
N ILE A 286 -20.10 18.23 1.32
CA ILE A 286 -21.15 17.69 2.20
C ILE A 286 -21.30 18.55 3.46
N ARG A 287 -20.22 19.16 3.95
CA ARG A 287 -20.20 20.01 5.15
C ARG A 287 -20.72 21.43 4.91
N ASP A 288 -20.41 21.98 3.74
CA ASP A 288 -20.93 23.29 3.34
C ASP A 288 -22.35 23.12 2.77
N THR A 289 -23.34 23.67 3.43
CA THR A 289 -24.78 23.55 3.19
C THR A 289 -25.29 24.07 1.83
N ASN A 290 -24.46 24.26 0.85
CA ASN A 290 -24.81 24.66 -0.52
C ASN A 290 -24.38 23.57 -1.51
N ASP A 291 -25.34 22.96 -2.13
CA ASP A 291 -25.36 21.81 -3.01
C ASP A 291 -24.17 21.57 -3.94
N LEU A 292 -23.73 20.30 -3.99
CA LEU A 292 -22.75 19.75 -4.93
C LEU A 292 -23.17 19.97 -6.39
N ILE A 293 -24.46 19.87 -6.70
CA ILE A 293 -24.98 19.98 -8.09
C ILE A 293 -25.11 21.45 -8.54
N GLU A 294 -25.46 22.38 -7.63
CA GLU A 294 -25.61 23.80 -8.00
C GLU A 294 -24.29 24.58 -8.11
N LYS A 295 -23.24 24.24 -7.32
CA LYS A 295 -21.96 24.98 -7.30
C LYS A 295 -20.81 24.31 -8.04
N ILE A 296 -20.85 23.00 -8.21
CA ILE A 296 -19.77 22.22 -8.78
C ILE A 296 -20.30 21.56 -10.05
N GLY A 297 -20.51 22.21 -11.13
CA GLY A 297 -21.06 21.72 -12.40
C GLY A 297 -21.11 20.18 -12.60
N VAL A 298 -22.04 19.71 -13.37
CA VAL A 298 -22.31 18.29 -13.72
C VAL A 298 -21.03 17.49 -14.01
N ASP A 299 -20.00 18.11 -14.55
CA ASP A 299 -18.73 17.48 -14.91
C ASP A 299 -17.93 17.02 -13.68
N LYS A 300 -17.88 17.81 -12.60
CA LYS A 300 -17.16 17.40 -11.37
C LYS A 300 -17.91 16.30 -10.59
N ALA A 301 -19.25 16.32 -10.61
CA ALA A 301 -20.05 15.24 -10.04
C ALA A 301 -19.81 13.91 -10.80
N LYS A 302 -19.71 13.97 -12.13
CA LYS A 302 -19.36 12.83 -12.97
C LYS A 302 -17.95 12.30 -12.67
N ASP A 303 -16.98 13.20 -12.50
CA ASP A 303 -15.60 12.81 -12.16
C ASP A 303 -15.51 12.10 -10.81
N LEU A 304 -16.26 12.57 -9.81
CA LEU A 304 -16.34 11.94 -8.49
C LEU A 304 -17.00 10.55 -8.57
N LEU A 305 -18.13 10.45 -9.27
CA LEU A 305 -18.84 9.20 -9.49
C LEU A 305 -18.00 8.19 -10.29
N THR A 306 -17.15 8.65 -11.21
CA THR A 306 -16.25 7.77 -11.97
C THR A 306 -15.23 7.09 -11.07
N LYS A 307 -14.78 7.77 -10.02
CA LYS A 307 -13.79 7.25 -9.05
C LYS A 307 -14.42 6.42 -7.92
N ALA A 308 -15.74 6.50 -7.75
CA ALA A 308 -16.44 5.82 -6.67
C ALA A 308 -16.64 4.33 -6.97
N ASP A 309 -16.33 3.49 -5.97
CA ASP A 309 -16.67 2.07 -5.93
C ASP A 309 -18.10 1.86 -5.40
N LEU A 310 -18.56 2.77 -4.52
CA LEU A 310 -19.87 2.72 -3.86
C LEU A 310 -20.51 4.10 -3.81
N VAL A 311 -21.81 4.16 -4.07
CA VAL A 311 -22.63 5.35 -3.90
C VAL A 311 -23.60 5.15 -2.74
N LEU A 312 -23.61 6.08 -1.79
CA LEU A 312 -24.66 6.20 -0.77
C LEU A 312 -25.64 7.29 -1.21
N TYR A 313 -26.79 6.87 -1.72
CA TYR A 313 -27.83 7.80 -2.17
C TYR A 313 -28.79 8.06 -1.02
N VAL A 314 -28.77 9.30 -0.50
CA VAL A 314 -29.62 9.74 0.65
C VAL A 314 -30.88 10.38 0.12
N VAL A 315 -32.02 9.78 0.46
CA VAL A 315 -33.37 10.24 0.09
C VAL A 315 -34.15 10.62 1.36
N ASP A 316 -34.77 11.78 1.34
CA ASP A 316 -35.66 12.22 2.40
C ASP A 316 -37.03 11.51 2.23
N THR A 317 -37.41 10.68 3.21
CA THR A 317 -38.69 9.96 3.15
C THR A 317 -39.91 10.85 3.32
N SER A 318 -39.75 12.02 3.92
CA SER A 318 -40.85 12.95 4.22
C SER A 318 -41.24 13.87 3.06
N ASP A 319 -40.42 13.93 2.00
CA ASP A 319 -40.66 14.75 0.83
C ASP A 319 -40.85 13.88 -0.44
N PRO A 320 -41.72 14.29 -1.39
CA PRO A 320 -41.87 13.55 -2.64
C PRO A 320 -40.58 13.61 -3.49
N LEU A 321 -40.38 12.57 -4.33
CA LEU A 321 -39.32 12.59 -5.33
C LEU A 321 -39.53 13.75 -6.31
N THR A 322 -38.44 14.45 -6.64
CA THR A 322 -38.41 15.61 -7.52
C THR A 322 -37.59 15.32 -8.77
N LYS A 323 -37.52 16.28 -9.70
CA LYS A 323 -36.65 16.18 -10.88
C LYS A 323 -35.17 16.05 -10.49
N ASP A 324 -34.75 16.71 -9.41
CA ASP A 324 -33.39 16.61 -8.92
C ASP A 324 -33.04 15.16 -8.49
N ASP A 325 -34.01 14.46 -7.88
CA ASP A 325 -33.84 13.03 -7.56
C ASP A 325 -33.73 12.16 -8.82
N GLU A 326 -34.52 12.49 -9.88
CA GLU A 326 -34.46 11.78 -11.15
C GLU A 326 -33.10 11.97 -11.85
N GLU A 327 -32.58 13.21 -11.87
CA GLU A 327 -31.24 13.51 -12.42
C GLU A 327 -30.12 12.77 -11.65
N ILE A 328 -30.22 12.69 -10.32
CA ILE A 328 -29.27 11.93 -9.51
C ILE A 328 -29.36 10.43 -9.85
N MET A 329 -30.56 9.87 -9.93
CA MET A 329 -30.80 8.46 -10.26
C MET A 329 -30.20 8.10 -11.62
N GLU A 330 -30.35 8.96 -12.65
CA GLU A 330 -29.75 8.74 -13.97
C GLU A 330 -28.20 8.73 -13.89
N LEU A 331 -27.60 9.59 -13.06
CA LEU A 331 -26.14 9.65 -12.92
C LEU A 331 -25.53 8.45 -12.21
N ILE A 332 -26.32 7.72 -11.39
CA ILE A 332 -25.87 6.59 -10.58
C ILE A 332 -26.39 5.23 -11.07
N GLU A 333 -27.09 5.18 -12.22
CA GLU A 333 -27.71 3.97 -12.76
C GLU A 333 -26.75 2.78 -12.90
N ASP A 334 -25.53 3.07 -13.40
CA ASP A 334 -24.48 2.05 -13.61
C ASP A 334 -23.57 1.84 -12.39
N LYS A 335 -23.92 2.38 -11.21
CA LYS A 335 -23.08 2.34 -10.02
C LYS A 335 -23.60 1.40 -8.95
N GLN A 336 -22.68 0.78 -8.21
CA GLN A 336 -23.06 0.05 -7.00
C GLN A 336 -23.64 1.04 -5.99
N THR A 337 -24.93 0.99 -5.74
CA THR A 337 -25.65 2.00 -4.97
C THR A 337 -26.39 1.37 -3.79
N ILE A 338 -26.23 1.97 -2.61
CA ILE A 338 -27.07 1.74 -1.44
C ILE A 338 -27.93 2.99 -1.23
N VAL A 339 -29.24 2.84 -1.28
CA VAL A 339 -30.18 3.93 -1.00
C VAL A 339 -30.45 3.98 0.49
N LEU A 340 -30.21 5.16 1.09
CA LEU A 340 -30.50 5.47 2.47
C LEU A 340 -31.78 6.31 2.54
N LEU A 341 -32.90 5.68 2.87
CA LEU A 341 -34.18 6.36 3.14
C LEU A 341 -34.10 7.01 4.53
N ASN A 342 -33.67 8.27 4.56
CA ASN A 342 -33.44 9.02 5.79
C ASN A 342 -34.72 9.72 6.28
N LYS A 343 -34.71 10.10 7.55
CA LYS A 343 -35.83 10.70 8.28
C LYS A 343 -37.01 9.75 8.46
N ALA A 344 -36.74 8.47 8.68
CA ALA A 344 -37.75 7.44 8.91
C ALA A 344 -38.58 7.70 10.21
N ASP A 345 -38.15 8.65 11.04
CA ASP A 345 -38.87 9.17 12.21
C ASP A 345 -40.03 10.11 11.84
N LEU A 346 -40.13 10.54 10.58
CA LEU A 346 -41.22 11.41 10.10
C LEU A 346 -42.26 10.61 9.28
N ASP A 347 -43.37 11.27 8.90
CA ASP A 347 -44.38 10.70 8.04
C ASP A 347 -43.79 10.39 6.66
N GLN A 348 -43.84 9.12 6.24
CA GLN A 348 -43.20 8.64 5.01
C GLN A 348 -44.09 8.92 3.80
N VAL A 349 -43.62 9.77 2.90
CA VAL A 349 -44.19 10.05 1.58
C VAL A 349 -43.58 9.10 0.53
N VAL A 350 -42.25 8.90 0.59
CA VAL A 350 -41.52 7.97 -0.27
C VAL A 350 -41.32 6.63 0.45
N LYS A 351 -41.70 5.52 -0.20
CA LYS A 351 -41.62 4.17 0.34
C LYS A 351 -40.52 3.35 -0.37
N VAL A 352 -40.12 2.27 0.29
CA VAL A 352 -39.18 1.29 -0.30
C VAL A 352 -39.67 0.75 -1.64
N SER A 353 -41.02 0.56 -1.80
CA SER A 353 -41.62 0.10 -3.06
C SER A 353 -41.34 1.00 -4.23
N ASP A 354 -41.39 2.32 -4.02
CA ASP A 354 -41.24 3.34 -5.05
C ASP A 354 -39.85 3.35 -5.66
N LEU A 355 -38.83 3.11 -4.80
CA LEU A 355 -37.44 3.01 -5.23
C LEU A 355 -37.09 1.65 -5.84
N LYS A 356 -37.73 0.56 -5.41
CA LYS A 356 -37.63 -0.74 -6.08
C LYS A 356 -38.17 -0.70 -7.50
N GLU A 357 -39.27 0.01 -7.75
CA GLU A 357 -39.82 0.24 -9.11
C GLU A 357 -38.86 1.04 -9.99
N LYS A 358 -37.96 1.87 -9.40
CA LYS A 358 -36.88 2.59 -10.08
C LYS A 358 -35.60 1.77 -10.29
N GLY A 359 -35.58 0.49 -9.87
CA GLY A 359 -34.46 -0.45 -10.10
C GLY A 359 -33.45 -0.58 -8.95
N PHE A 360 -33.66 0.08 -7.80
CA PHE A 360 -32.77 -0.06 -6.66
C PHE A 360 -33.07 -1.29 -5.82
N GLU A 361 -32.08 -2.16 -5.62
CA GLU A 361 -32.23 -3.40 -4.84
C GLU A 361 -31.83 -3.19 -3.36
N GLN A 362 -30.76 -2.42 -3.12
CA GLN A 362 -30.20 -2.21 -1.79
C GLN A 362 -30.76 -0.92 -1.17
N ILE A 363 -31.79 -1.06 -0.33
CA ILE A 363 -32.46 0.08 0.30
C ILE A 363 -32.51 -0.14 1.81
N VAL A 364 -32.03 0.85 2.56
CA VAL A 364 -32.00 0.85 4.03
C VAL A 364 -32.79 2.05 4.54
N GLN A 365 -33.72 1.83 5.45
CA GLN A 365 -34.42 2.91 6.15
C GLN A 365 -33.60 3.32 7.37
N ILE A 366 -33.35 4.63 7.51
CA ILE A 366 -32.58 5.19 8.62
C ILE A 366 -33.21 6.46 9.18
N SER A 367 -32.91 6.76 10.42
CA SER A 367 -33.05 8.11 10.98
C SER A 367 -31.69 8.58 11.49
N ALA A 368 -31.01 9.39 10.70
CA ALA A 368 -29.72 9.96 11.10
C ALA A 368 -29.85 10.83 12.37
N LYS A 369 -31.03 11.32 12.68
CA LYS A 369 -31.32 12.10 13.90
C LYS A 369 -31.44 11.19 15.12
N GLU A 370 -32.13 10.07 15.00
CA GLU A 370 -32.36 9.11 16.08
C GLU A 370 -31.24 8.05 16.18
N GLN A 371 -30.31 8.08 15.25
CA GLN A 371 -29.18 7.10 15.12
C GLN A 371 -29.65 5.65 14.98
N THR A 372 -30.68 5.44 14.18
CA THR A 372 -31.29 4.11 13.89
C THR A 372 -31.29 3.78 12.41
#